data_440ad9155c0e23d5e1c60cc2844e8f07
#
_entry.id   440ad9155c0e23d5e1c60cc2844e8f07
#
_cell.length_a   1.000
_cell.length_b   1.000
_cell.length_c   1.000
_cell.angle_alpha   90.00
_cell.angle_beta   90.00
_cell.angle_gamma   90.00
#
_symmetry.space_group_name_H-M   'P 1'
#
loop_
_entity.id
_entity.type
_entity.pdbx_description
1 polymer ?
#
loop_
_entity_poly.entity_id
_entity_poly.type
_entity_poly.pdbx_seq_one_letter_code
_entity_poly.pdbx_strand_id
1 'polypeptide(L)'
;TAFSPVSGPSGGSRQNVVTGNAIRVACEMLINAMRKSKKLESGEYRTYDEMIAENIPVHYNGKWAASMCTNCDPETAKGDPFSAYMYELFMPEVEVDLETGKAKVVKFTTVADIGTLTNKATCDGQIYGGLAQGIGLALTEDFEDLTKHTTLAKCGLPYIYDVPDDMEII
;
A
#
# COMPACT_ATOMS: atom_id res chain seq x y z
N THR A 1 -17.14 -3.85 -4.57
CA THR A 1 -18.01 -4.47 -5.57
C THR A 1 -18.84 -5.58 -4.96
N ALA A 2 -20.07 -5.76 -5.42
CA ALA A 2 -21.01 -6.74 -4.84
C ALA A 2 -20.57 -8.20 -5.00
N PHE A 3 -19.59 -8.47 -5.87
CA PHE A 3 -19.13 -9.82 -6.23
C PHE A 3 -17.69 -10.14 -5.82
N SER A 4 -16.98 -9.18 -5.26
CA SER A 4 -15.60 -9.42 -4.82
C SER A 4 -15.55 -10.06 -3.45
N PRO A 5 -14.74 -11.10 -3.23
CA PRO A 5 -14.50 -11.64 -1.90
C PRO A 5 -13.89 -10.58 -0.96
N VAL A 6 -14.12 -10.73 0.33
CA VAL A 6 -13.54 -9.86 1.35
C VAL A 6 -12.05 -10.17 1.50
N SER A 7 -11.19 -9.16 1.39
CA SER A 7 -9.74 -9.30 1.51
C SER A 7 -9.19 -8.94 2.89
N GLY A 8 -10.06 -8.60 3.85
CA GLY A 8 -9.67 -8.08 5.17
C GLY A 8 -9.19 -6.63 5.12
N PRO A 9 -8.73 -6.07 6.24
CA PRO A 9 -8.32 -4.67 6.34
C PRO A 9 -7.06 -4.39 5.51
N SER A 10 -7.03 -3.21 4.89
CA SER A 10 -5.84 -2.69 4.22
C SER A 10 -4.99 -1.87 5.20
N GLY A 11 -3.72 -2.17 5.31
CA GLY A 11 -2.75 -1.46 6.14
C GLY A 11 -1.33 -1.79 5.69
N GLY A 12 -0.37 -0.86 5.90
CA GLY A 12 1.03 -1.04 5.52
C GLY A 12 1.23 -1.30 4.03
N SER A 13 0.39 -0.73 3.16
CA SER A 13 0.44 -0.88 1.69
C SER A 13 0.38 -2.34 1.19
N ARG A 14 -0.15 -3.25 2.00
CA ARG A 14 -0.14 -4.71 1.75
C ARG A 14 -0.99 -5.17 0.56
N GLN A 15 -1.89 -4.34 0.04
CA GLN A 15 -2.87 -4.78 -0.97
C GLN A 15 -2.21 -5.23 -2.29
N ASN A 16 -1.10 -4.60 -2.67
CA ASN A 16 -0.36 -5.03 -3.86
C ASN A 16 0.11 -6.48 -3.74
N VAL A 17 0.63 -6.88 -2.58
CA VAL A 17 1.11 -8.25 -2.33
C VAL A 17 -0.07 -9.20 -2.13
N VAL A 18 -0.99 -8.88 -1.22
CA VAL A 18 -2.04 -9.84 -0.79
C VAL A 18 -3.12 -9.98 -1.86
N THR A 19 -3.76 -8.87 -2.24
CA THR A 19 -4.83 -8.89 -3.25
C THR A 19 -4.28 -9.15 -4.63
N GLY A 20 -3.10 -8.58 -4.96
CA GLY A 20 -2.43 -8.83 -6.24
C GLY A 20 -2.12 -10.31 -6.47
N ASN A 21 -1.58 -11.03 -5.48
CA ASN A 21 -1.36 -12.47 -5.61
C ASN A 21 -2.67 -13.28 -5.68
N ALA A 22 -3.71 -12.88 -4.97
CA ALA A 22 -5.02 -13.54 -5.09
C ALA A 22 -5.61 -13.37 -6.50
N ILE A 23 -5.50 -12.17 -7.09
CA ILE A 23 -5.91 -11.91 -8.48
C ILE A 23 -5.06 -12.76 -9.44
N ARG A 24 -3.73 -12.82 -9.26
CA ARG A 24 -2.85 -13.65 -10.08
C ARG A 24 -3.30 -15.11 -10.09
N VAL A 25 -3.62 -15.67 -8.92
CA VAL A 25 -4.14 -17.05 -8.81
C VAL A 25 -5.46 -17.21 -9.59
N ALA A 26 -6.40 -16.26 -9.46
CA ALA A 26 -7.66 -16.30 -10.21
C ALA A 26 -7.43 -16.22 -11.73
N CYS A 27 -6.51 -15.36 -12.18
CA CYS A 27 -6.14 -15.23 -13.58
C CYS A 27 -5.50 -16.52 -14.14
N GLU A 28 -4.63 -17.17 -13.37
CA GLU A 28 -4.02 -18.43 -13.74
C GLU A 28 -5.07 -19.55 -13.90
N MET A 29 -6.07 -19.60 -13.01
CA MET A 29 -7.19 -20.52 -13.13
C MET A 29 -7.99 -20.26 -14.42
N LEU A 30 -8.32 -19.00 -14.71
CA LEU A 30 -9.02 -18.60 -15.93
C LEU A 30 -8.20 -18.95 -17.18
N ILE A 31 -6.93 -18.57 -17.25
CA ILE A 31 -6.06 -18.85 -18.41
C ILE A 31 -5.96 -20.36 -18.65
N ASN A 32 -5.83 -21.17 -17.60
CA ASN A 32 -5.78 -22.62 -17.74
C ASN A 32 -7.10 -23.19 -18.30
N ALA A 33 -8.25 -22.64 -17.89
CA ALA A 33 -9.54 -23.05 -18.42
C ALA A 33 -9.77 -22.59 -19.87
N MET A 34 -9.23 -21.42 -20.25
CA MET A 34 -9.29 -20.92 -21.63
C MET A 34 -8.43 -21.71 -22.60
N ARG A 35 -7.37 -22.37 -22.17
CA ARG A 35 -6.47 -23.13 -23.05
C ARG A 35 -7.20 -24.32 -23.70
N LYS A 36 -7.14 -24.41 -25.03
CA LYS A 36 -7.70 -25.53 -25.83
C LYS A 36 -6.80 -26.76 -25.82
N SER A 37 -5.50 -26.57 -25.63
CA SER A 37 -4.50 -27.66 -25.63
C SER A 37 -3.64 -27.59 -24.37
N LYS A 38 -3.21 -28.77 -23.88
CA LYS A 38 -2.23 -28.88 -22.79
C LYS A 38 -0.81 -28.47 -23.22
N LYS A 39 -0.53 -28.33 -24.51
CA LYS A 39 0.75 -27.83 -25.02
C LYS A 39 0.84 -26.33 -24.81
N LEU A 40 1.82 -25.87 -24.06
CA LEU A 40 2.07 -24.46 -23.73
C LEU A 40 2.28 -23.55 -24.96
N GLU A 41 2.61 -24.12 -26.11
CA GLU A 41 3.04 -23.38 -27.31
C GLU A 41 1.94 -23.15 -28.35
N SER A 42 0.73 -23.74 -28.18
CA SER A 42 -0.30 -23.65 -29.21
C SER A 42 -0.96 -22.28 -29.34
N GLY A 43 -0.89 -21.41 -28.32
CA GLY A 43 -1.49 -20.06 -28.34
C GLY A 43 -3.02 -20.04 -28.56
N GLU A 44 -3.65 -21.20 -28.62
CA GLU A 44 -5.08 -21.29 -28.85
C GLU A 44 -5.86 -21.20 -27.54
N TYR A 45 -6.68 -20.18 -27.45
CA TYR A 45 -7.55 -19.93 -26.31
C TYR A 45 -9.00 -19.97 -26.70
N ARG A 46 -9.86 -20.45 -25.81
CA ARG A 46 -11.31 -20.33 -25.92
C ARG A 46 -11.73 -18.88 -25.78
N THR A 47 -12.68 -18.47 -26.57
CA THR A 47 -13.41 -17.22 -26.35
C THR A 47 -14.37 -17.39 -25.17
N TYR A 48 -14.94 -16.29 -24.69
CA TYR A 48 -15.98 -16.32 -23.67
C TYR A 48 -17.19 -17.15 -24.07
N ASP A 49 -17.66 -16.99 -25.33
CA ASP A 49 -18.81 -17.70 -25.83
C ASP A 49 -18.56 -19.21 -26.00
N GLU A 50 -17.33 -19.60 -26.38
CA GLU A 50 -16.92 -21.01 -26.43
C GLU A 50 -16.90 -21.62 -25.02
N MET A 51 -16.44 -20.88 -24.02
CA MET A 51 -16.46 -21.36 -22.63
C MET A 51 -17.89 -21.60 -22.14
N ILE A 52 -18.81 -20.67 -22.41
CA ILE A 52 -20.23 -20.83 -22.07
C ILE A 52 -20.83 -22.06 -22.78
N ALA A 53 -20.60 -22.21 -24.10
CA ALA A 53 -21.11 -23.33 -24.89
C ALA A 53 -20.57 -24.69 -24.37
N GLU A 54 -19.33 -24.75 -23.90
CA GLU A 54 -18.69 -25.94 -23.34
C GLU A 54 -18.97 -26.15 -21.83
N ASN A 55 -19.83 -25.33 -21.22
CA ASN A 55 -20.12 -25.32 -19.77
C ASN A 55 -18.85 -25.17 -18.88
N ILE A 56 -17.86 -24.44 -19.36
CA ILE A 56 -16.66 -24.10 -18.60
C ILE A 56 -16.96 -22.87 -17.74
N PRO A 57 -16.65 -22.89 -16.43
CA PRO A 57 -16.83 -21.72 -15.58
C PRO A 57 -16.11 -20.48 -16.12
N VAL A 58 -16.75 -19.31 -16.04
CA VAL A 58 -16.19 -18.02 -16.46
C VAL A 58 -15.87 -17.10 -15.27
N HIS A 59 -16.18 -17.54 -14.05
CA HIS A 59 -15.87 -16.83 -12.82
C HIS A 59 -14.93 -17.65 -11.94
N TYR A 60 -13.83 -17.05 -11.53
CA TYR A 60 -12.81 -17.68 -10.70
C TYR A 60 -12.49 -16.81 -9.48
N ASN A 61 -12.37 -17.43 -8.32
CA ASN A 61 -12.00 -16.78 -7.07
C ASN A 61 -10.62 -17.29 -6.63
N GLY A 62 -9.60 -16.46 -6.74
CA GLY A 62 -8.28 -16.75 -6.24
C GLY A 62 -8.20 -16.51 -4.73
N LYS A 63 -7.43 -17.35 -4.03
CA LYS A 63 -7.07 -17.17 -2.63
C LYS A 63 -5.57 -17.21 -2.51
N TRP A 64 -5.03 -16.29 -1.70
CA TRP A 64 -3.61 -16.27 -1.38
C TRP A 64 -3.41 -15.88 0.07
N ALA A 65 -2.44 -16.47 0.72
CA ALA A 65 -2.01 -16.15 2.07
C ALA A 65 -0.48 -16.18 2.14
N ALA A 66 0.09 -15.28 2.93
CA ALA A 66 1.53 -15.24 3.20
C ALA A 66 1.89 -16.37 4.19
N SER A 67 2.02 -17.59 3.68
CA SER A 67 2.29 -18.79 4.51
C SER A 67 3.65 -18.75 5.22
N MET A 68 4.57 -17.87 4.78
CA MET A 68 5.86 -17.66 5.42
C MET A 68 5.77 -16.78 6.67
N CYS A 69 4.66 -16.06 6.86
CA CYS A 69 4.50 -15.17 8.00
C CYS A 69 3.87 -15.92 9.19
N THR A 70 4.33 -15.55 10.40
CA THR A 70 3.75 -16.01 11.65
C THR A 70 3.24 -14.81 12.45
N ASN A 71 2.17 -15.00 13.24
CA ASN A 71 1.71 -13.94 14.13
C ASN A 71 2.77 -13.69 15.22
N CYS A 72 2.85 -12.42 15.67
CA CYS A 72 3.60 -12.11 16.87
C CYS A 72 2.91 -12.71 18.10
N ASP A 73 3.70 -13.31 18.96
CA ASP A 73 3.28 -13.69 20.30
C ASP A 73 2.98 -12.40 21.11
N PRO A 74 1.78 -12.25 21.67
CA PRO A 74 1.39 -11.01 22.35
C PRO A 74 2.17 -10.73 23.65
N GLU A 75 2.75 -11.76 24.27
CA GLU A 75 3.51 -11.60 25.52
C GLU A 75 5.00 -11.31 25.27
N THR A 76 5.56 -11.94 24.26
CA THR A 76 7.01 -11.84 23.97
C THR A 76 7.34 -10.95 22.79
N ALA A 77 6.34 -10.52 22.03
CA ALA A 77 6.45 -9.81 20.74
C ALA A 77 7.32 -10.54 19.70
N LYS A 78 7.55 -11.83 19.85
CA LYS A 78 8.32 -12.66 18.92
C LYS A 78 7.42 -13.22 17.84
N GLY A 79 7.92 -13.21 16.62
CA GLY A 79 7.21 -13.71 15.43
C GLY A 79 7.82 -13.14 14.16
N ASP A 80 7.30 -13.57 13.01
CA ASP A 80 7.69 -13.09 11.69
C ASP A 80 6.41 -12.64 10.92
N PRO A 81 5.80 -11.51 11.33
CA PRO A 81 4.50 -11.09 10.82
C PRO A 81 4.54 -10.47 9.42
N PHE A 82 5.74 -10.18 8.89
CA PHE A 82 5.92 -9.48 7.62
C PHE A 82 6.64 -10.33 6.60
N SER A 83 6.16 -10.31 5.35
CA SER A 83 6.78 -11.04 4.24
C SER A 83 8.01 -10.33 3.65
N ALA A 84 8.14 -9.03 3.90
CA ALA A 84 9.26 -8.20 3.45
C ALA A 84 9.37 -6.94 4.31
N TYR A 85 10.56 -6.38 4.34
CA TYR A 85 10.86 -5.09 4.95
C TYR A 85 11.34 -4.15 3.86
N MET A 86 11.00 -2.87 4.00
CA MET A 86 11.51 -1.79 3.15
C MET A 86 12.51 -0.96 3.95
N TYR A 87 13.44 -0.33 3.25
CA TYR A 87 14.43 0.55 3.86
C TYR A 87 14.29 1.95 3.26
N GLU A 88 14.19 2.93 4.12
CA GLU A 88 14.03 4.32 3.70
C GLU A 88 14.98 5.24 4.46
N LEU A 89 15.47 6.25 3.77
CA LEU A 89 16.25 7.35 4.33
C LEU A 89 15.49 8.65 4.07
N PHE A 90 15.25 9.40 5.13
CA PHE A 90 14.53 10.67 5.10
C PHE A 90 15.47 11.83 5.39
N MET A 91 15.48 12.83 4.52
CA MET A 91 16.34 14.02 4.62
C MET A 91 15.49 15.30 4.47
N PRO A 92 14.86 15.78 5.55
CA PRO A 92 14.15 17.06 5.53
C PRO A 92 15.13 18.23 5.63
N GLU A 93 14.87 19.29 4.88
CA GLU A 93 15.45 20.62 5.10
C GLU A 93 14.43 21.45 5.88
N VAL A 94 14.85 22.04 6.99
CA VAL A 94 13.95 22.72 7.93
C VAL A 94 14.41 24.17 8.13
N GLU A 95 13.49 25.11 7.96
CA GLU A 95 13.65 26.50 8.40
C GLU A 95 13.03 26.71 9.77
N VAL A 96 13.74 27.43 10.65
CA VAL A 96 13.26 27.79 11.98
C VAL A 96 13.27 29.28 12.14
N ASP A 97 12.12 29.86 12.43
CA ASP A 97 12.00 31.26 12.84
C ASP A 97 12.52 31.41 14.28
N LEU A 98 13.64 32.09 14.41
CA LEU A 98 14.31 32.29 15.71
C LEU A 98 13.55 33.21 16.67
N GLU A 99 12.64 34.05 16.19
CA GLU A 99 11.84 34.92 17.04
C GLU A 99 10.63 34.18 17.61
N THR A 100 9.98 33.35 16.80
CA THR A 100 8.74 32.64 17.17
C THR A 100 8.98 31.18 17.58
N GLY A 101 10.14 30.61 17.25
CA GLY A 101 10.45 29.19 17.43
C GLY A 101 9.71 28.26 16.46
N LYS A 102 8.98 28.78 15.49
CA LYS A 102 8.24 27.97 14.53
C LYS A 102 9.18 27.33 13.52
N ALA A 103 9.00 26.03 13.31
CA ALA A 103 9.70 25.25 12.30
C ALA A 103 8.80 24.97 11.10
N LYS A 104 9.38 24.92 9.91
CA LYS A 104 8.73 24.55 8.65
C LYS A 104 9.68 23.68 7.84
N VAL A 105 9.16 22.57 7.29
CA VAL A 105 9.88 21.78 6.30
C VAL A 105 9.76 22.48 4.95
N VAL A 106 10.90 22.81 4.35
CA VAL A 106 10.94 23.53 3.05
C VAL A 106 11.29 22.61 1.89
N LYS A 107 12.00 21.49 2.17
CA LYS A 107 12.29 20.45 1.20
C LYS A 107 12.32 19.10 1.89
N PHE A 108 11.97 18.04 1.15
CA PHE A 108 12.06 16.66 1.63
C PHE A 108 12.64 15.77 0.55
N THR A 109 13.80 15.16 0.81
CA THR A 109 14.38 14.13 -0.05
C THR A 109 14.24 12.77 0.64
N THR A 110 13.69 11.80 -0.08
CA THR A 110 13.55 10.42 0.40
C THR A 110 14.25 9.47 -0.57
N VAL A 111 15.05 8.56 -0.02
CA VAL A 111 15.60 7.42 -0.75
C VAL A 111 14.92 6.17 -0.24
N ALA A 112 14.28 5.39 -1.12
CA ALA A 112 13.47 4.26 -0.73
C ALA A 112 13.85 2.98 -1.48
N ASP A 113 14.29 1.96 -0.75
CA ASP A 113 14.42 0.60 -1.27
C ASP A 113 13.16 -0.19 -0.97
N ILE A 114 12.27 -0.27 -1.95
CA ILE A 114 11.00 -1.00 -1.87
C ILE A 114 10.98 -2.22 -2.81
N GLY A 115 12.13 -2.60 -3.36
CA GLY A 115 12.27 -3.68 -4.32
C GLY A 115 11.72 -3.33 -5.70
N THR A 116 11.08 -4.29 -6.36
CA THR A 116 10.56 -4.09 -7.72
C THR A 116 9.30 -3.24 -7.73
N LEU A 117 9.38 -2.07 -8.36
CA LEU A 117 8.25 -1.16 -8.55
C LEU A 117 7.20 -1.76 -9.48
N THR A 118 5.95 -1.83 -9.03
CA THR A 118 4.81 -2.19 -9.87
C THR A 118 4.22 -0.99 -10.59
N ASN A 119 4.18 0.16 -9.91
CA ASN A 119 3.72 1.43 -10.48
C ASN A 119 4.37 2.59 -9.72
N LYS A 120 5.24 3.36 -10.39
CA LYS A 120 5.97 4.45 -9.74
C LYS A 120 5.03 5.52 -9.14
N ALA A 121 4.03 5.97 -9.89
CA ALA A 121 3.14 7.03 -9.43
C ALA A 121 2.36 6.65 -8.16
N THR A 122 1.92 5.40 -8.03
CA THR A 122 1.23 4.94 -6.83
C THR A 122 2.19 4.72 -5.66
N CYS A 123 3.42 4.29 -5.91
CA CYS A 123 4.44 4.15 -4.87
C CYS A 123 4.85 5.53 -4.33
N ASP A 124 5.15 6.48 -5.21
CA ASP A 124 5.46 7.86 -4.82
C ASP A 124 4.30 8.48 -4.01
N GLY A 125 3.05 8.26 -4.44
CA GLY A 125 1.87 8.73 -3.71
C GLY A 125 1.74 8.15 -2.29
N GLN A 126 2.14 6.90 -2.07
CA GLN A 126 2.19 6.31 -0.73
C GLN A 126 3.27 6.98 0.13
N ILE A 127 4.45 7.25 -0.42
CA ILE A 127 5.54 7.93 0.28
C ILE A 127 5.13 9.37 0.61
N TYR A 128 4.61 10.14 -0.33
CA TYR A 128 4.12 11.50 -0.08
C TYR A 128 3.06 11.54 1.03
N GLY A 129 2.11 10.61 1.02
CA GLY A 129 1.10 10.50 2.07
C GLY A 129 1.71 10.21 3.45
N GLY A 130 2.70 9.31 3.51
CA GLY A 130 3.43 9.00 4.74
C GLY A 130 4.24 10.20 5.26
N LEU A 131 4.93 10.92 4.36
CA LEU A 131 5.68 12.14 4.72
C LEU A 131 4.77 13.22 5.29
N ALA A 132 3.60 13.45 4.67
CA ALA A 132 2.64 14.43 5.18
C ALA A 132 2.16 14.09 6.60
N GLN A 133 1.88 12.82 6.88
CA GLN A 133 1.54 12.37 8.24
C GLN A 133 2.71 12.56 9.21
N GLY A 134 3.94 12.21 8.78
CA GLY A 134 5.14 12.39 9.59
C GLY A 134 5.42 13.85 9.96
N ILE A 135 5.24 14.78 9.00
CA ILE A 135 5.35 16.23 9.24
C ILE A 135 4.30 16.69 10.23
N GLY A 136 3.04 16.24 10.06
CA GLY A 136 1.96 16.55 10.99
C GLY A 136 2.28 16.10 12.41
N LEU A 137 2.66 14.85 12.59
CA LEU A 137 3.02 14.29 13.89
C LEU A 137 4.19 15.02 14.56
N ALA A 138 5.18 15.47 13.76
CA ALA A 138 6.37 16.13 14.28
C ALA A 138 6.17 17.61 14.64
N LEU A 139 5.32 18.34 13.92
CA LEU A 139 5.28 19.79 13.96
C LEU A 139 3.94 20.40 14.37
N THR A 140 2.81 19.74 14.10
CA THR A 140 1.50 20.38 14.22
C THR A 140 0.49 19.62 15.08
N GLU A 141 0.56 18.30 15.13
CA GLU A 141 -0.43 17.48 15.82
C GLU A 141 -0.26 17.48 17.34
N ASP A 142 -1.38 17.66 18.04
CA ASP A 142 -1.47 17.59 19.50
C ASP A 142 -2.76 16.88 19.92
N PHE A 143 -2.63 15.84 20.73
CA PHE A 143 -3.71 15.01 21.26
C PHE A 143 -3.69 14.90 22.80
N GLU A 144 -2.89 15.67 23.50
CA GLU A 144 -2.71 15.54 24.95
C GLU A 144 -3.99 15.83 25.75
N ASP A 145 -4.80 16.79 25.27
CA ASP A 145 -6.03 17.19 25.97
C ASP A 145 -7.27 16.86 25.13
N LEU A 146 -7.89 15.72 25.40
CA LEU A 146 -9.08 15.24 24.69
C LEU A 146 -10.29 16.15 24.84
N THR A 147 -10.31 17.09 25.80
CA THR A 147 -11.40 18.07 25.95
C THR A 147 -11.24 19.27 25.02
N LYS A 148 -10.01 19.56 24.62
CA LYS A 148 -9.66 20.61 23.65
C LYS A 148 -9.58 20.08 22.22
N HIS A 149 -8.95 18.91 22.05
CA HIS A 149 -8.70 18.27 20.74
C HIS A 149 -9.88 17.41 20.31
N THR A 150 -11.04 18.02 20.15
CA THR A 150 -12.33 17.36 19.88
C THR A 150 -12.67 17.20 18.41
N THR A 151 -11.89 17.81 17.50
CA THR A 151 -12.06 17.71 16.05
C THR A 151 -10.70 17.62 15.38
N LEU A 152 -10.65 17.08 14.16
CA LEU A 152 -9.40 16.96 13.39
C LEU A 152 -8.66 18.30 13.24
N ALA A 153 -9.40 19.38 12.99
CA ALA A 153 -8.81 20.73 12.90
C ALA A 153 -8.18 21.19 14.22
N LYS A 154 -8.82 20.85 15.35
CA LYS A 154 -8.28 21.19 16.69
C LYS A 154 -7.11 20.30 17.12
N CYS A 155 -6.99 19.13 16.52
CA CYS A 155 -5.86 18.24 16.72
C CYS A 155 -4.62 18.67 15.93
N GLY A 156 -4.69 19.71 15.11
CA GLY A 156 -3.54 20.24 14.37
C GLY A 156 -3.09 19.34 13.22
N LEU A 157 -4.02 18.60 12.59
CA LEU A 157 -3.65 17.86 11.37
C LEU A 157 -3.08 18.83 10.33
N PRO A 158 -2.01 18.43 9.61
CA PRO A 158 -1.35 19.31 8.67
C PRO A 158 -2.27 19.69 7.52
N TYR A 159 -2.21 20.96 7.14
CA TYR A 159 -2.81 21.46 5.91
C TYR A 159 -1.82 21.36 4.76
N ILE A 160 -2.30 21.57 3.53
CA ILE A 160 -1.47 21.54 2.32
C ILE A 160 -0.28 22.53 2.39
N TYR A 161 -0.41 23.60 3.15
CA TYR A 161 0.66 24.62 3.32
C TYR A 161 1.76 24.20 4.30
N ASP A 162 1.51 23.17 5.11
CA ASP A 162 2.47 22.63 6.08
C ASP A 162 3.40 21.59 5.43
N VAL A 163 3.02 21.10 4.27
CA VAL A 163 3.78 20.13 3.47
C VAL A 163 4.57 20.89 2.39
N PRO A 164 5.88 20.62 2.21
CA PRO A 164 6.67 21.30 1.18
C PRO A 164 6.24 20.90 -0.23
N ASP A 165 6.29 21.85 -1.18
CA ASP A 165 6.09 21.56 -2.60
C ASP A 165 7.29 20.81 -3.20
N ASP A 166 8.50 21.01 -2.66
CA ASP A 166 9.73 20.35 -3.10
C ASP A 166 9.94 19.03 -2.34
N MET A 167 9.38 17.96 -2.91
CA MET A 167 9.57 16.59 -2.42
C MET A 167 10.15 15.70 -3.51
N GLU A 168 11.34 15.17 -3.27
CA GLU A 168 12.06 14.29 -4.17
C GLU A 168 12.08 12.84 -3.63
N ILE A 169 11.73 11.88 -4.49
CA ILE A 169 11.76 10.45 -4.17
C ILE A 169 12.70 9.73 -5.15
N ILE A 170 13.72 9.08 -4.59
CA ILE A 170 14.80 8.37 -5.30
C ILE A 170 14.68 6.86 -5.03
#